data_c3147df33ca118c2f91f3f9bebe60af8
#
_entry.id   c3147df33ca118c2f91f3f9bebe60af8
#
_cell.length_a   1.000
_cell.length_b   1.000
_cell.length_c   1.000
_cell.angle_alpha   90.00
_cell.angle_beta   90.00
_cell.angle_gamma   90.00
#
_symmetry.space_group_name_H-M   'P 1'
#
loop_
_entity.id
_entity.type
_entity.pdbx_description
1 polymer ?
#
loop_
_entity_poly.entity_id
_entity_poly.type
_entity_poly.pdbx_seq_one_letter_code
_entity_poly.pdbx_strand_id
1 'polypeptide(L)'
;MKRVCVFCGSSEGGRPAYAEAARRLGAELAARGLGLVYGGCAVGLMGVLADAVLRHGGEVIGVIPEPLVTRELAHTGLTELRIVGSMHERKATMASLADGFIALPGGLGTLDETFEVLTWAQLGIHTKPVGVLNVDGYWDGLRRLLGHAVEERFVRPEHAALLLFGDAPGDLLDRLSQRSLASPRAST
;
A
#
# COMPACT_ATOMS: atom_id res chain seq x y z
N MET A 1 -12.41 -4.30 6.96
CA MET A 1 -11.09 -4.77 6.43
C MET A 1 -10.41 -5.62 7.50
N LYS A 2 -9.66 -6.64 7.08
CA LYS A 2 -8.81 -7.46 7.97
C LYS A 2 -7.32 -7.22 7.70
N ARG A 3 -6.95 -6.98 6.44
CA ARG A 3 -5.56 -6.75 6.03
C ARG A 3 -5.46 -5.59 5.05
N VAL A 4 -4.40 -4.80 5.19
CA VAL A 4 -4.06 -3.70 4.29
C VAL A 4 -2.74 -4.01 3.59
N CYS A 5 -2.74 -3.93 2.26
CA CYS A 5 -1.50 -3.98 1.48
C CYS A 5 -0.87 -2.59 1.45
N VAL A 6 0.41 -2.50 1.79
CA VAL A 6 1.14 -1.23 1.77
C VAL A 6 2.31 -1.30 0.78
N PHE A 7 2.29 -0.37 -0.17
CA PHE A 7 3.37 -0.12 -1.11
C PHE A 7 4.22 1.03 -0.61
N CYS A 8 5.53 0.91 -0.60
CA CYS A 8 6.44 1.95 -0.12
C CYS A 8 7.85 1.79 -0.67
N GLY A 9 8.68 2.81 -0.46
CA GLY A 9 10.06 2.83 -0.95
C GLY A 9 10.96 1.75 -0.36
N SER A 10 11.84 1.17 -1.20
CA SER A 10 12.98 0.35 -0.78
C SER A 10 14.14 1.18 -0.21
N SER A 11 13.99 2.50 -0.15
CA SER A 11 14.84 3.43 0.60
C SER A 11 13.97 4.26 1.55
N GLU A 12 14.58 4.90 2.56
CA GLU A 12 13.87 5.78 3.49
C GLU A 12 13.55 7.16 2.90
N GLY A 13 14.15 7.49 1.75
CA GLY A 13 14.02 8.81 1.13
C GLY A 13 14.87 9.88 1.82
N GLY A 14 14.75 11.11 1.36
CA GLY A 14 15.59 12.25 1.80
C GLY A 14 15.08 12.99 3.05
N ARG A 15 13.93 12.59 3.63
CA ARG A 15 13.34 13.29 4.78
C ARG A 15 12.99 12.30 5.89
N PRO A 16 13.34 12.58 7.16
CA PRO A 16 12.98 11.73 8.30
C PRO A 16 11.46 11.52 8.46
N ALA A 17 10.66 12.47 8.00
CA ALA A 17 9.21 12.41 8.04
C ALA A 17 8.63 11.15 7.34
N TYR A 18 9.29 10.63 6.31
CA TYR A 18 8.82 9.43 5.60
C TYR A 18 8.93 8.17 6.47
N ALA A 19 10.08 7.98 7.13
CA ALA A 19 10.27 6.87 8.07
C ALA A 19 9.35 7.00 9.29
N GLU A 20 9.14 8.22 9.77
CA GLU A 20 8.20 8.47 10.88
C GLU A 20 6.75 8.16 10.49
N ALA A 21 6.33 8.53 9.29
CA ALA A 21 5.01 8.19 8.77
C ALA A 21 4.82 6.67 8.60
N ALA A 22 5.86 5.95 8.17
CA ALA A 22 5.84 4.49 8.09
C ALA A 22 5.69 3.85 9.49
N ARG A 23 6.42 4.35 10.51
CA ARG A 23 6.27 3.88 11.90
C ARG A 23 4.87 4.14 12.44
N ARG A 24 4.33 5.34 12.23
CA ARG A 24 2.98 5.71 12.68
C ARG A 24 1.91 4.88 11.98
N LEU A 25 2.02 4.63 10.68
CA LEU A 25 1.10 3.75 9.97
C LEU A 25 1.17 2.32 10.52
N GLY A 26 2.36 1.79 10.77
CA GLY A 26 2.54 0.45 11.34
C GLY A 26 1.92 0.30 12.72
N ALA A 27 2.13 1.28 13.60
CA ALA A 27 1.52 1.32 14.93
C ALA A 27 -0.01 1.38 14.85
N GLU A 28 -0.55 2.19 13.95
CA GLU A 28 -1.99 2.36 13.75
C GLU A 28 -2.65 1.08 13.19
N LEU A 29 -2.01 0.39 12.25
CA LEU A 29 -2.48 -0.90 11.74
C LEU A 29 -2.58 -1.92 12.88
N ALA A 30 -1.54 -2.07 13.68
CA ALA A 30 -1.52 -3.00 14.80
C ALA A 30 -2.57 -2.64 15.86
N ALA A 31 -2.70 -1.36 16.23
CA ALA A 31 -3.68 -0.88 17.20
C ALA A 31 -5.14 -1.17 16.78
N ARG A 32 -5.40 -1.22 15.46
CA ARG A 32 -6.71 -1.56 14.89
C ARG A 32 -6.90 -3.05 14.64
N GLY A 33 -5.92 -3.89 14.93
CA GLY A 33 -5.96 -5.32 14.63
C GLY A 33 -5.97 -5.62 13.12
N LEU A 34 -5.39 -4.70 12.31
CA LEU A 34 -5.27 -4.86 10.86
C LEU A 34 -3.91 -5.48 10.53
N GLY A 35 -3.92 -6.61 9.81
CA GLY A 35 -2.69 -7.22 9.31
C GLY A 35 -2.07 -6.41 8.18
N LEU A 36 -0.74 -6.39 8.12
CA LEU A 36 0.03 -5.80 7.03
C LEU A 36 0.35 -6.85 5.96
N VAL A 37 0.08 -6.54 4.70
CA VAL A 37 0.64 -7.25 3.52
C VAL A 37 1.61 -6.30 2.82
N TYR A 38 2.83 -6.75 2.50
CA TYR A 38 3.82 -5.88 1.87
C TYR A 38 4.88 -6.66 1.08
N GLY A 39 5.85 -5.96 0.52
CA GLY A 39 6.86 -6.51 -0.38
C GLY A 39 7.92 -7.44 0.23
N GLY A 40 7.87 -7.76 1.53
CA GLY A 40 8.71 -8.77 2.17
C GLY A 40 10.16 -8.37 2.44
N CYS A 41 10.60 -7.16 2.08
CA CYS A 41 11.98 -6.73 2.28
C CYS A 41 12.21 -6.03 3.63
N ALA A 42 13.43 -6.17 4.18
CA ALA A 42 13.87 -5.53 5.43
C ALA A 42 14.45 -4.12 5.23
N VAL A 43 14.49 -3.60 3.99
CA VAL A 43 15.17 -2.35 3.66
C VAL A 43 14.21 -1.18 3.48
N GLY A 44 14.70 0.04 3.71
CA GLY A 44 13.99 1.29 3.49
C GLY A 44 12.70 1.39 4.31
N LEU A 45 11.69 2.06 3.76
CA LEU A 45 10.39 2.21 4.41
C LEU A 45 9.68 0.86 4.62
N MET A 46 9.98 -0.15 3.79
CA MET A 46 9.42 -1.50 3.95
C MET A 46 9.82 -2.13 5.29
N GLY A 47 11.13 -2.12 5.64
CA GLY A 47 11.62 -2.60 6.91
C GLY A 47 11.07 -1.80 8.09
N VAL A 48 11.13 -0.47 8.00
CA VAL A 48 10.61 0.44 9.04
C VAL A 48 9.14 0.17 9.35
N LEU A 49 8.32 -0.02 8.32
CA LEU A 49 6.89 -0.30 8.46
C LEU A 49 6.63 -1.66 9.10
N ALA A 50 7.27 -2.72 8.57
CA ALA A 50 7.10 -4.09 9.05
C ALA A 50 7.52 -4.21 10.53
N ASP A 51 8.68 -3.66 10.87
CA ASP A 51 9.18 -3.59 12.25
C ASP A 51 8.21 -2.85 13.18
N ALA A 52 7.58 -1.78 12.70
CA ALA A 52 6.62 -1.03 13.52
C ALA A 52 5.37 -1.87 13.83
N VAL A 53 4.82 -2.58 12.83
CA VAL A 53 3.67 -3.48 13.04
C VAL A 53 4.03 -4.60 14.02
N LEU A 54 5.18 -5.29 13.83
CA LEU A 54 5.63 -6.38 14.67
C LEU A 54 5.88 -5.95 16.11
N ARG A 55 6.53 -4.80 16.34
CA ARG A 55 6.76 -4.25 17.69
C ARG A 55 5.47 -3.97 18.46
N HIS A 56 4.37 -3.70 17.74
CA HIS A 56 3.05 -3.49 18.37
C HIS A 56 2.19 -4.76 18.34
N GLY A 57 2.77 -5.94 18.08
CA GLY A 57 2.09 -7.24 18.13
C GLY A 57 1.14 -7.52 16.96
N GLY A 58 1.28 -6.78 15.85
CA GLY A 58 0.45 -6.97 14.65
C GLY A 58 0.96 -8.10 13.74
N GLU A 59 0.07 -8.59 12.86
CA GLU A 59 0.38 -9.59 11.83
C GLU A 59 1.08 -8.93 10.63
N VAL A 60 2.16 -9.55 10.13
CA VAL A 60 2.87 -9.09 8.93
C VAL A 60 3.10 -10.24 7.97
N ILE A 61 2.55 -10.12 6.75
CA ILE A 61 2.77 -11.05 5.64
C ILE A 61 3.62 -10.37 4.58
N GLY A 62 4.83 -10.87 4.37
CA GLY A 62 5.71 -10.45 3.29
C GLY A 62 5.51 -11.32 2.05
N VAL A 63 5.55 -10.72 0.85
CA VAL A 63 5.55 -11.44 -0.42
C VAL A 63 6.76 -11.02 -1.22
N ILE A 64 7.68 -11.94 -1.48
CA ILE A 64 8.98 -11.65 -2.11
C ILE A 64 9.26 -12.63 -3.27
N PRO A 65 9.74 -12.15 -4.41
CA PRO A 65 10.22 -13.03 -5.47
C PRO A 65 11.53 -13.72 -5.09
N GLU A 66 11.69 -14.98 -5.48
CA GLU A 66 12.86 -15.79 -5.19
C GLU A 66 14.21 -15.09 -5.50
N PRO A 67 14.40 -14.38 -6.63
CA PRO A 67 15.65 -13.68 -6.92
C PRO A 67 16.00 -12.57 -5.93
N LEU A 68 15.03 -12.04 -5.17
CA LEU A 68 15.27 -11.01 -4.15
C LEU A 68 15.56 -11.62 -2.78
N VAL A 69 15.13 -12.85 -2.51
CA VAL A 69 15.49 -13.60 -1.28
C VAL A 69 16.99 -13.85 -1.24
N THR A 70 17.57 -14.30 -2.35
CA THR A 70 19.01 -14.62 -2.48
C THR A 70 19.93 -13.41 -2.33
N ARG A 71 19.40 -12.18 -2.40
CA ARG A 71 20.16 -10.94 -2.16
C ARG A 71 20.13 -10.49 -0.70
N GLU A 72 19.72 -11.35 0.23
CA GLU A 72 19.61 -11.06 1.67
C GLU A 72 18.70 -9.84 1.99
N LEU A 73 17.74 -9.56 1.11
CA LEU A 73 16.81 -8.44 1.29
C LEU A 73 15.54 -8.84 2.05
N ALA A 74 15.28 -10.15 2.18
CA ALA A 74 14.10 -10.66 2.86
C ALA A 74 14.13 -10.34 4.35
N HIS A 75 12.98 -9.95 4.89
CA HIS A 75 12.82 -9.73 6.33
C HIS A 75 12.65 -11.07 7.05
N THR A 76 13.47 -11.35 8.07
CA THR A 76 13.52 -12.66 8.75
C THR A 76 12.55 -12.80 9.94
N GLY A 77 11.97 -11.71 10.41
CA GLY A 77 11.11 -11.66 11.62
C GLY A 77 9.61 -11.61 11.36
N LEU A 78 9.16 -11.89 10.13
CA LEU A 78 7.74 -11.76 9.75
C LEU A 78 6.87 -12.86 10.36
N THR A 79 5.57 -12.59 10.50
CA THR A 79 4.56 -13.60 10.82
C THR A 79 4.51 -14.68 9.74
N GLU A 80 4.56 -14.25 8.47
CA GLU A 80 4.60 -15.14 7.30
C GLU A 80 5.44 -14.49 6.18
N LEU A 81 6.28 -15.29 5.51
CA LEU A 81 6.98 -14.88 4.28
C LEU A 81 6.58 -15.83 3.15
N ARG A 82 5.98 -15.28 2.10
CA ARG A 82 5.63 -16.00 0.88
C ARG A 82 6.66 -15.72 -0.20
N ILE A 83 7.33 -16.77 -0.64
CA ILE A 83 8.26 -16.72 -1.76
C ILE A 83 7.49 -17.08 -3.02
N VAL A 84 7.64 -16.28 -4.07
CA VAL A 84 6.93 -16.42 -5.35
C VAL A 84 7.90 -16.42 -6.53
N GLY A 85 7.47 -16.95 -7.67
CA GLY A 85 8.35 -17.15 -8.83
C GLY A 85 8.59 -15.88 -9.66
N SER A 86 7.73 -14.87 -9.58
CA SER A 86 7.82 -13.66 -10.42
C SER A 86 7.28 -12.41 -9.75
N MET A 87 7.62 -11.24 -10.33
CA MET A 87 7.05 -9.95 -9.91
C MET A 87 5.54 -9.86 -10.17
N HIS A 88 5.03 -10.48 -11.23
CA HIS A 88 3.59 -10.54 -11.51
C HIS A 88 2.84 -11.34 -10.45
N GLU A 89 3.36 -12.51 -10.11
CA GLU A 89 2.81 -13.36 -9.05
C GLU A 89 2.86 -12.65 -7.69
N ARG A 90 3.94 -11.92 -7.37
CA ARG A 90 4.06 -11.10 -6.17
C ARG A 90 2.91 -10.11 -6.07
N LYS A 91 2.70 -9.28 -7.09
CA LYS A 91 1.66 -8.24 -7.10
C LYS A 91 0.25 -8.86 -7.00
N ALA A 92 -0.02 -9.92 -7.74
CA ALA A 92 -1.29 -10.65 -7.69
C ALA A 92 -1.54 -11.27 -6.29
N THR A 93 -0.51 -11.87 -5.69
CA THR A 93 -0.59 -12.47 -4.34
C THR A 93 -0.85 -11.39 -3.29
N MET A 94 -0.08 -10.28 -3.30
CA MET A 94 -0.30 -9.17 -2.38
C MET A 94 -1.72 -8.62 -2.50
N ALA A 95 -2.19 -8.42 -3.72
CA ALA A 95 -3.54 -7.93 -3.97
C ALA A 95 -4.61 -8.89 -3.47
N SER A 96 -4.44 -10.21 -3.65
CA SER A 96 -5.42 -11.22 -3.21
C SER A 96 -5.58 -11.28 -1.69
N LEU A 97 -4.49 -11.05 -0.94
CA LEU A 97 -4.44 -11.13 0.51
C LEU A 97 -5.03 -9.92 1.23
N ALA A 98 -5.13 -8.80 0.57
CA ALA A 98 -5.53 -7.52 1.15
C ALA A 98 -7.00 -7.17 0.88
N ASP A 99 -7.57 -6.38 1.77
CA ASP A 99 -8.93 -5.80 1.65
C ASP A 99 -8.88 -4.32 1.22
N GLY A 100 -7.71 -3.72 1.19
CA GLY A 100 -7.47 -2.33 0.77
C GLY A 100 -5.99 -2.07 0.58
N PHE A 101 -5.66 -0.94 -0.05
CA PHE A 101 -4.31 -0.58 -0.43
C PHE A 101 -3.93 0.81 0.06
N ILE A 102 -2.70 0.97 0.56
CA ILE A 102 -2.11 2.27 0.90
C ILE A 102 -0.74 2.36 0.23
N ALA A 103 -0.44 3.51 -0.41
CA ALA A 103 0.91 3.84 -0.81
C ALA A 103 1.50 4.93 0.10
N LEU A 104 2.66 4.64 0.70
CA LEU A 104 3.57 5.59 1.29
C LEU A 104 4.48 6.17 0.20
N PRO A 105 5.25 7.23 0.48
CA PRO A 105 6.30 7.68 -0.43
C PRO A 105 7.21 6.55 -0.89
N GLY A 106 7.57 6.55 -2.19
CA GLY A 106 8.40 5.51 -2.77
C GLY A 106 8.79 5.79 -4.22
N GLY A 107 9.56 4.90 -4.82
CA GLY A 107 10.07 5.04 -6.17
C GLY A 107 9.14 4.44 -7.24
N LEU A 108 9.75 4.09 -8.39
CA LEU A 108 9.03 3.56 -9.55
C LEU A 108 8.23 2.29 -9.24
N GLY A 109 8.75 1.39 -8.39
CA GLY A 109 8.00 0.19 -7.97
C GLY A 109 6.73 0.53 -7.22
N THR A 110 6.78 1.50 -6.29
CA THR A 110 5.60 1.98 -5.56
C THR A 110 4.57 2.62 -6.48
N LEU A 111 5.02 3.39 -7.49
CA LEU A 111 4.15 3.97 -8.52
C LEU A 111 3.49 2.86 -9.35
N ASP A 112 4.27 1.90 -9.87
CA ASP A 112 3.78 0.76 -10.65
C ASP A 112 2.69 -0.02 -9.88
N GLU A 113 2.97 -0.42 -8.64
CA GLU A 113 2.02 -1.15 -7.79
C GLU A 113 0.75 -0.33 -7.52
N THR A 114 0.88 0.96 -7.25
CA THR A 114 -0.25 1.86 -6.97
C THR A 114 -1.14 2.04 -8.19
N PHE A 115 -0.55 2.31 -9.36
CA PHE A 115 -1.31 2.47 -10.59
C PHE A 115 -1.94 1.17 -11.07
N GLU A 116 -1.29 0.03 -10.87
CA GLU A 116 -1.85 -1.27 -11.23
C GLU A 116 -3.15 -1.56 -10.44
N VAL A 117 -3.13 -1.46 -9.11
CA VAL A 117 -4.34 -1.69 -8.30
C VAL A 117 -5.41 -0.63 -8.55
N LEU A 118 -5.03 0.61 -8.83
CA LEU A 118 -5.96 1.66 -9.20
C LEU A 118 -6.63 1.39 -10.54
N THR A 119 -5.87 0.92 -11.52
CA THR A 119 -6.37 0.50 -12.84
C THR A 119 -7.31 -0.70 -12.72
N TRP A 120 -6.96 -1.69 -11.90
CA TRP A 120 -7.84 -2.83 -11.63
C TRP A 120 -9.16 -2.41 -10.98
N ALA A 121 -9.13 -1.43 -10.06
CA ALA A 121 -10.33 -0.85 -9.49
C ALA A 121 -11.19 -0.13 -10.55
N GLN A 122 -10.55 0.67 -11.43
CA GLN A 122 -11.23 1.33 -12.55
C GLN A 122 -11.90 0.35 -13.51
N LEU A 123 -11.26 -0.79 -13.77
CA LEU A 123 -11.77 -1.86 -14.64
C LEU A 123 -12.81 -2.77 -13.96
N GLY A 124 -13.08 -2.57 -12.65
CA GLY A 124 -14.00 -3.40 -11.88
C GLY A 124 -13.47 -4.81 -11.56
N ILE A 125 -12.16 -5.04 -11.71
CA ILE A 125 -11.51 -6.31 -11.33
C ILE A 125 -11.59 -6.51 -9.80
N HIS A 126 -11.56 -5.41 -9.05
CA HIS A 126 -11.84 -5.40 -7.62
C HIS A 126 -12.54 -4.11 -7.18
N THR A 127 -13.14 -4.13 -5.99
CA THR A 127 -13.79 -2.96 -5.36
C THR A 127 -13.05 -2.48 -4.10
N LYS A 128 -11.83 -2.97 -3.89
CA LYS A 128 -11.02 -2.65 -2.71
C LYS A 128 -10.59 -1.19 -2.76
N PRO A 129 -10.67 -0.43 -1.64
CA PRO A 129 -10.28 0.96 -1.60
C PRO A 129 -8.77 1.13 -1.75
N VAL A 130 -8.36 2.22 -2.43
CA VAL A 130 -6.96 2.59 -2.68
C VAL A 130 -6.72 3.99 -2.14
N GLY A 131 -5.64 4.16 -1.37
CA GLY A 131 -5.25 5.46 -0.84
C GLY A 131 -3.75 5.70 -0.86
N VAL A 132 -3.37 6.97 -0.78
CA VAL A 132 -1.98 7.40 -0.61
C VAL A 132 -1.84 8.23 0.65
N LEU A 133 -0.81 7.97 1.45
CA LEU A 133 -0.48 8.78 2.61
C LEU A 133 0.46 9.90 2.17
N ASN A 134 -0.08 11.13 2.12
CA ASN A 134 0.59 12.31 1.55
C ASN A 134 1.51 12.99 2.56
N VAL A 135 2.62 12.36 2.85
CA VAL A 135 3.61 12.87 3.80
C VAL A 135 4.35 14.07 3.19
N ASP A 136 4.28 15.23 3.85
CA ASP A 136 4.95 16.47 3.42
C ASP A 136 4.70 16.84 1.94
N GLY A 137 3.49 16.56 1.44
CA GLY A 137 3.12 16.88 0.06
C GLY A 137 3.75 15.97 -1.00
N TYR A 138 4.31 14.82 -0.63
CA TYR A 138 4.98 13.91 -1.57
C TYR A 138 4.09 13.55 -2.77
N TRP A 139 2.81 13.33 -2.55
CA TRP A 139 1.84 12.94 -3.58
C TRP A 139 1.12 14.11 -4.26
N ASP A 140 1.47 15.37 -3.95
CA ASP A 140 0.82 16.54 -4.59
C ASP A 140 1.09 16.60 -6.10
N GLY A 141 2.26 16.11 -6.55
CA GLY A 141 2.55 15.97 -7.98
C GLY A 141 1.59 15.00 -8.67
N LEU A 142 1.28 13.87 -8.04
CA LEU A 142 0.32 12.88 -8.54
C LEU A 142 -1.10 13.46 -8.55
N ARG A 143 -1.50 14.16 -7.50
CA ARG A 143 -2.82 14.82 -7.43
C ARG A 143 -3.01 15.80 -8.59
N ARG A 144 -1.99 16.63 -8.89
CA ARG A 144 -2.02 17.57 -10.02
C ARG A 144 -2.08 16.85 -11.37
N LEU A 145 -1.28 15.78 -11.55
CA LEU A 145 -1.29 14.97 -12.77
C LEU A 145 -2.66 14.35 -13.03
N LEU A 146 -3.28 13.76 -12.01
CA LEU A 146 -4.63 13.19 -12.15
C LEU A 146 -5.69 14.26 -12.45
N GLY A 147 -5.59 15.45 -11.81
CA GLY A 147 -6.47 16.58 -12.12
C GLY A 147 -6.34 17.02 -13.58
N HIS A 148 -5.10 17.18 -14.06
CA HIS A 148 -4.85 17.53 -15.46
C HIS A 148 -5.37 16.45 -16.43
N ALA A 149 -5.18 15.16 -16.11
CA ALA A 149 -5.71 14.07 -16.93
C ALA A 149 -7.25 14.06 -17.01
N VAL A 150 -7.92 14.54 -15.95
CA VAL A 150 -9.39 14.74 -15.96
C VAL A 150 -9.76 15.93 -16.86
N GLU A 151 -9.08 17.06 -16.75
CA GLU A 151 -9.28 18.24 -17.58
C GLU A 151 -9.11 17.90 -19.08
N GLU A 152 -8.06 17.14 -19.40
CA GLU A 152 -7.77 16.65 -20.76
C GLU A 152 -8.64 15.46 -21.20
N ARG A 153 -9.56 14.99 -20.33
CA ARG A 153 -10.53 13.90 -20.61
C ARG A 153 -9.92 12.50 -20.85
N PHE A 154 -8.68 12.28 -20.42
CA PHE A 154 -8.08 10.94 -20.41
C PHE A 154 -8.54 10.10 -19.21
N VAL A 155 -8.91 10.74 -18.10
CA VAL A 155 -9.44 10.10 -16.89
C VAL A 155 -10.81 10.69 -16.58
N ARG A 156 -11.79 9.85 -16.25
CA ARG A 156 -13.09 10.34 -15.78
C ARG A 156 -12.99 10.81 -14.33
N PRO A 157 -13.77 11.83 -13.91
CA PRO A 157 -13.76 12.32 -12.53
C PRO A 157 -13.99 11.22 -11.49
N GLU A 158 -14.93 10.29 -11.76
CA GLU A 158 -15.22 9.17 -10.88
C GLU A 158 -14.04 8.18 -10.75
N HIS A 159 -13.22 8.02 -11.81
CA HIS A 159 -12.02 7.17 -11.76
C HIS A 159 -10.88 7.85 -10.99
N ALA A 160 -10.68 9.15 -11.16
CA ALA A 160 -9.72 9.91 -10.37
C ALA A 160 -10.07 9.87 -8.86
N ALA A 161 -11.37 9.90 -8.54
CA ALA A 161 -11.88 9.81 -7.19
C ALA A 161 -11.70 8.42 -6.54
N LEU A 162 -11.26 7.39 -7.29
CA LEU A 162 -10.92 6.09 -6.71
C LEU A 162 -9.69 6.17 -5.80
N LEU A 163 -8.77 7.09 -6.08
CA LEU A 163 -7.59 7.31 -5.25
C LEU A 163 -7.88 8.29 -4.11
N LEU A 164 -7.81 7.80 -2.87
CA LEU A 164 -7.96 8.63 -1.67
C LEU A 164 -6.62 9.23 -1.28
N PHE A 165 -6.60 10.54 -0.98
CA PHE A 165 -5.41 11.21 -0.42
C PHE A 165 -5.68 11.51 1.06
N GLY A 166 -4.76 11.10 1.94
CA GLY A 166 -4.82 11.39 3.36
C GLY A 166 -3.48 11.85 3.90
N ASP A 167 -3.48 12.77 4.86
CA ASP A 167 -2.26 13.32 5.46
C ASP A 167 -1.91 12.64 6.80
N ALA A 168 -2.88 11.93 7.39
CA ALA A 168 -2.69 11.17 8.63
C ALA A 168 -3.11 9.70 8.45
N PRO A 169 -2.36 8.74 9.05
CA PRO A 169 -2.67 7.31 8.93
C PRO A 169 -4.08 6.95 9.41
N GLY A 170 -4.48 7.46 10.59
CA GLY A 170 -5.78 7.16 11.18
C GLY A 170 -6.94 7.57 10.28
N ASP A 171 -6.96 8.83 9.83
CA ASP A 171 -8.02 9.37 8.96
C ASP A 171 -8.08 8.63 7.62
N LEU A 172 -6.93 8.29 7.05
CA LEU A 172 -6.88 7.53 5.79
C LEU A 172 -7.48 6.13 5.98
N LEU A 173 -7.12 5.42 7.04
CA LEU A 173 -7.67 4.10 7.37
C LEU A 173 -9.17 4.14 7.63
N ASP A 174 -9.69 5.17 8.28
CA ASP A 174 -11.14 5.35 8.50
C ASP A 174 -11.88 5.49 7.17
N ARG A 175 -11.37 6.33 6.28
CA ARG A 175 -11.96 6.55 4.95
C ARG A 175 -11.90 5.31 4.07
N LEU A 176 -10.79 4.56 4.12
CA LEU A 176 -10.67 3.27 3.42
C LEU A 176 -11.69 2.25 3.96
N SER A 177 -11.87 2.19 5.28
CA SER A 177 -12.82 1.28 5.92
C SER A 177 -14.27 1.60 5.54
N GLN A 178 -14.64 2.88 5.55
CA GLN A 178 -15.98 3.35 5.14
C GLN A 178 -16.26 2.97 3.68
N ARG A 179 -15.29 3.17 2.78
CA ARG A 179 -15.43 2.84 1.37
C ARG A 179 -15.54 1.34 1.11
N SER A 180 -14.79 0.53 1.87
CA SER A 180 -14.89 -0.93 1.82
C SER A 180 -16.28 -1.46 2.24
N LEU A 181 -16.96 -0.78 3.16
CA LEU A 181 -18.31 -1.14 3.60
C LEU A 181 -19.39 -0.71 2.60
N ALA A 182 -19.16 0.38 1.86
CA ALA A 182 -20.10 0.91 0.86
C ALA A 182 -20.05 0.14 -0.47
N SER A 183 -19.00 -0.63 -0.74
CA SER A 183 -18.91 -1.47 -1.93
C SER A 183 -19.74 -2.74 -1.75
N PRO A 184 -20.69 -3.07 -2.65
CA PRO A 184 -21.44 -4.33 -2.56
C PRO A 184 -20.43 -5.47 -2.62
N ARG A 185 -20.50 -6.40 -1.67
CA ARG A 185 -19.73 -7.64 -1.74
C ARG A 185 -20.08 -8.32 -3.05
N ALA A 186 -19.08 -8.58 -3.89
CA ALA A 186 -19.29 -9.42 -5.08
C ALA A 186 -19.88 -10.75 -4.58
N SER A 187 -21.14 -10.99 -4.96
CA SER A 187 -21.78 -12.29 -4.71
C SER A 187 -21.03 -13.31 -5.54
N THR A 188 -20.33 -14.21 -4.88
CA THR A 188 -19.75 -15.43 -5.47
C THR A 188 -20.84 -16.32 -6.04
#